data_96c9bd836136f3153d4ff75b3b51454c
#
_entry.id   96c9bd836136f3153d4ff75b3b51454c
#
_cell.length_a   1.000
_cell.length_b   1.000
_cell.length_c   1.000
_cell.angle_alpha   90.00
_cell.angle_beta   90.00
_cell.angle_gamma   90.00
#
_symmetry.space_group_name_H-M   'P 1'
#
loop_
_entity.id
_entity.type
_entity.pdbx_description
1 polymer ?
#
loop_
_entity_poly.entity_id
_entity_poly.type
_entity_poly.pdbx_seq_one_letter_code
_entity_poly.pdbx_strand_id
1 'polypeptide(L)'
;NFNNELGLPLTVFRLRDEDEIAVLEMGISDFGEMTRLAKIARPDTCVITNIGTCHLENLGDRDGVLKAKTEIFKYLKKDGHIVLNGDDDKLCTVKEYEGIKPVFFGMESDKDIYADEIVSRGLKGMTCRIHVGEESFTTDIPMPGRHMVYNALAATAVGRIYGLTLEQIRHGIETLEAISGRFHMIETDRFLIVDDC
;
A
#
# COMPACT_ATOMS: atom_id res chain seq x y z
N ASN A 1 -15.94 1.12 -4.12
CA ASN A 1 -14.94 1.15 -3.07
C ASN A 1 -15.60 1.45 -1.71
N PHE A 2 -15.24 0.71 -0.65
CA PHE A 2 -15.83 0.80 0.69
C PHE A 2 -14.83 1.37 1.69
N ASN A 3 -14.09 2.42 1.32
CA ASN A 3 -12.97 2.97 2.09
C ASN A 3 -13.31 4.23 2.92
N ASN A 4 -14.58 4.59 3.02
CA ASN A 4 -15.07 5.76 3.75
C ASN A 4 -15.78 5.38 5.07
N GLU A 5 -16.31 6.36 5.81
CA GLU A 5 -16.94 6.18 7.10
C GLU A 5 -18.22 5.30 7.10
N LEU A 6 -18.85 5.11 5.94
CA LEU A 6 -19.96 4.18 5.76
C LEU A 6 -19.49 2.81 5.28
N GLY A 7 -18.56 2.78 4.34
CA GLY A 7 -18.09 1.55 3.69
C GLY A 7 -17.20 0.71 4.57
N LEU A 8 -16.28 1.31 5.32
CA LEU A 8 -15.36 0.57 6.19
C LEU A 8 -16.09 -0.24 7.27
N PRO A 9 -17.06 0.30 8.03
CA PRO A 9 -17.82 -0.50 8.98
C PRO A 9 -18.55 -1.67 8.33
N LEU A 10 -19.13 -1.46 7.14
CA LEU A 10 -19.79 -2.54 6.38
C LEU A 10 -18.81 -3.64 5.97
N THR A 11 -17.56 -3.28 5.68
CA THR A 11 -16.50 -4.26 5.40
C THR A 11 -16.11 -5.02 6.65
N VAL A 12 -15.96 -4.32 7.79
CA VAL A 12 -15.63 -4.95 9.08
C VAL A 12 -16.73 -5.93 9.51
N PHE A 13 -18.01 -5.63 9.27
CA PHE A 13 -19.11 -6.55 9.56
C PHE A 13 -19.13 -7.83 8.69
N ARG A 14 -18.30 -7.90 7.63
CA ARG A 14 -18.16 -9.12 6.81
C ARG A 14 -17.07 -10.05 7.31
N LEU A 15 -16.23 -9.58 8.25
CA LEU A 15 -15.19 -10.41 8.84
C LEU A 15 -15.82 -11.56 9.62
N ARG A 16 -15.20 -12.73 9.52
CA ARG A 16 -15.63 -13.98 10.14
C ARG A 16 -14.55 -14.46 11.10
N ASP A 17 -14.90 -15.33 12.00
CA ASP A 17 -13.99 -15.87 13.01
C ASP A 17 -12.81 -16.66 12.40
N GLU A 18 -12.98 -17.18 11.18
CA GLU A 18 -11.93 -17.89 10.43
C GLU A 18 -10.97 -16.97 9.67
N ASP A 19 -11.27 -15.66 9.54
CA ASP A 19 -10.41 -14.71 8.84
C ASP A 19 -9.20 -14.38 9.71
N GLU A 20 -8.00 -14.73 9.26
CA GLU A 20 -6.76 -14.49 10.00
C GLU A 20 -6.23 -13.05 9.79
N ILE A 21 -6.46 -12.47 8.60
CA ILE A 21 -5.95 -11.15 8.21
C ILE A 21 -7.05 -10.36 7.49
N ALA A 22 -7.24 -9.12 7.89
CA ALA A 22 -8.07 -8.15 7.18
C ALA A 22 -7.21 -7.03 6.60
N VAL A 23 -7.30 -6.81 5.29
CA VAL A 23 -6.66 -5.67 4.61
C VAL A 23 -7.73 -4.64 4.30
N LEU A 24 -7.65 -3.49 4.97
CA LEU A 24 -8.68 -2.44 4.92
C LEU A 24 -8.10 -1.19 4.26
N GLU A 25 -8.68 -0.78 3.13
CA GLU A 25 -8.38 0.51 2.53
C GLU A 25 -9.15 1.62 3.24
N MET A 26 -8.47 2.74 3.52
CA MET A 26 -9.06 3.92 4.16
C MET A 26 -8.79 5.16 3.33
N GLY A 27 -9.86 5.79 2.84
CA GLY A 27 -9.83 7.07 2.14
C GLY A 27 -10.24 8.20 3.07
N ILE A 28 -9.67 9.39 2.85
CA ILE A 28 -10.01 10.61 3.60
C ILE A 28 -10.19 11.79 2.65
N SER A 29 -11.07 12.69 3.02
CA SER A 29 -11.31 13.97 2.37
C SER A 29 -11.12 15.16 3.31
N ASP A 30 -11.15 14.93 4.63
CA ASP A 30 -11.04 15.98 5.66
C ASP A 30 -10.30 15.48 6.90
N PHE A 31 -9.89 16.43 7.75
CA PHE A 31 -9.28 16.12 9.04
C PHE A 31 -10.26 15.37 9.98
N GLY A 32 -9.71 14.43 10.74
CA GLY A 32 -10.49 13.63 11.69
C GLY A 32 -11.21 12.44 11.08
N GLU A 33 -11.36 12.34 9.76
CA GLU A 33 -11.94 11.15 9.11
C GLU A 33 -11.06 9.92 9.36
N MET A 34 -9.74 10.05 9.14
CA MET A 34 -8.81 8.95 9.43
C MET A 34 -8.86 8.52 10.90
N THR A 35 -9.01 9.46 11.83
CA THR A 35 -9.18 9.16 13.25
C THR A 35 -10.42 8.28 13.49
N ARG A 36 -11.56 8.56 12.84
CA ARG A 36 -12.79 7.77 12.95
C ARG A 36 -12.65 6.38 12.34
N LEU A 37 -12.05 6.30 11.12
CA LEU A 37 -11.79 5.03 10.44
C LEU A 37 -10.82 4.15 11.25
N ALA A 38 -9.72 4.71 11.70
CA ALA A 38 -8.72 4.00 12.48
C ALA A 38 -9.24 3.50 13.83
N LYS A 39 -10.15 4.26 14.47
CA LYS A 39 -10.83 3.85 15.71
C LYS A 39 -11.67 2.59 15.50
N ILE A 40 -12.27 2.42 14.32
CA ILE A 40 -13.05 1.23 13.96
C ILE A 40 -12.11 0.07 13.63
N ALA A 41 -11.10 0.30 12.76
CA ALA A 41 -10.20 -0.73 12.26
C ALA A 41 -9.20 -1.23 13.31
N ARG A 42 -8.71 -0.35 14.19
CA ARG A 42 -7.66 -0.65 15.20
C ARG A 42 -6.50 -1.46 14.60
N PRO A 43 -5.77 -0.90 13.64
CA PRO A 43 -4.83 -1.66 12.85
C PRO A 43 -3.64 -2.19 13.68
N ASP A 44 -3.17 -3.38 13.34
CA ASP A 44 -1.88 -3.92 13.78
C ASP A 44 -0.73 -3.34 12.95
N THR A 45 -1.00 -3.11 11.67
CA THR A 45 -0.05 -2.53 10.72
C THR A 45 -0.74 -1.47 9.89
N CYS A 46 -0.12 -0.31 9.74
CA CYS A 46 -0.57 0.70 8.82
C CYS A 46 0.43 0.92 7.69
N VAL A 47 -0.10 1.12 6.48
CA VAL A 47 0.69 1.40 5.29
C VAL A 47 0.25 2.72 4.69
N ILE A 48 1.18 3.65 4.44
CA ILE A 48 0.90 4.87 3.69
C ILE A 48 1.78 4.88 2.44
N THR A 49 1.14 4.81 1.28
CA THR A 49 1.84 4.64 0.00
C THR A 49 2.37 5.94 -0.57
N ASN A 50 1.67 7.04 -0.37
CA ASN A 50 2.09 8.38 -0.82
C ASN A 50 1.30 9.50 -0.14
N ILE A 51 1.82 10.72 -0.25
CA ILE A 51 1.15 11.97 0.08
C ILE A 51 0.93 12.74 -1.24
N GLY A 52 -0.24 12.49 -1.83
CA GLY A 52 -0.67 13.15 -3.06
C GLY A 52 -1.22 14.57 -2.83
N THR A 53 -1.89 15.08 -3.87
CA THR A 53 -2.50 16.41 -3.90
C THR A 53 -4.03 16.36 -3.92
N CYS A 54 -4.63 15.23 -3.52
CA CYS A 54 -6.08 15.10 -3.45
C CYS A 54 -6.63 15.85 -2.21
N HIS A 55 -7.85 16.40 -2.36
CA HIS A 55 -8.59 17.05 -1.27
C HIS A 55 -7.88 18.25 -0.64
N LEU A 56 -7.07 18.99 -1.41
CA LEU A 56 -6.37 20.18 -0.92
C LEU A 56 -7.33 21.30 -0.51
N GLU A 57 -8.53 21.34 -1.07
CA GLU A 57 -9.60 22.26 -0.69
C GLU A 57 -9.97 22.17 0.80
N ASN A 58 -9.88 20.99 1.40
CA ASN A 58 -10.18 20.74 2.81
C ASN A 58 -8.92 20.63 3.66
N LEU A 59 -7.85 20.06 3.10
CA LEU A 59 -6.61 19.76 3.82
C LEU A 59 -5.54 20.85 3.68
N GLY A 60 -5.75 21.84 2.80
CA GLY A 60 -4.88 22.99 2.56
C GLY A 60 -3.72 22.67 1.64
N ASP A 61 -2.79 21.87 2.08
CA ASP A 61 -1.58 21.50 1.35
C ASP A 61 -1.16 20.04 1.62
N ARG A 62 -0.02 19.62 1.06
CA ARG A 62 0.50 18.26 1.28
C ARG A 62 0.92 17.99 2.73
N ASP A 63 1.25 19.02 3.51
CA ASP A 63 1.52 18.85 4.95
C ASP A 63 0.21 18.58 5.71
N GLY A 64 -0.89 19.19 5.29
CA GLY A 64 -2.23 18.85 5.77
C GLY A 64 -2.64 17.43 5.41
N VAL A 65 -2.35 16.97 4.18
CA VAL A 65 -2.59 15.56 3.78
C VAL A 65 -1.77 14.60 4.63
N LEU A 66 -0.48 14.89 4.86
CA LEU A 66 0.37 14.09 5.76
C LEU A 66 -0.24 14.01 7.16
N LYS A 67 -0.60 15.17 7.73
CA LYS A 67 -1.20 15.25 9.07
C LYS A 67 -2.48 14.44 9.15
N ALA A 68 -3.36 14.55 8.16
CA ALA A 68 -4.62 13.83 8.14
C ALA A 68 -4.41 12.30 8.00
N LYS A 69 -3.53 11.84 7.10
CA LYS A 69 -3.25 10.41 6.93
C LYS A 69 -2.57 9.79 8.15
N THR A 70 -1.67 10.52 8.81
CA THR A 70 -0.96 10.02 9.99
C THR A 70 -1.82 9.99 11.26
N GLU A 71 -3.05 10.51 11.24
CA GLU A 71 -4.01 10.29 12.32
C GLU A 71 -4.28 8.80 12.62
N ILE A 72 -4.06 7.90 11.64
CA ILE A 72 -4.17 6.45 11.81
C ILE A 72 -3.28 5.93 12.94
N PHE A 73 -2.13 6.55 13.17
CA PHE A 73 -1.17 6.11 14.19
C PHE A 73 -1.74 6.15 15.61
N LYS A 74 -2.72 7.03 15.88
CA LYS A 74 -3.36 7.16 17.20
C LYS A 74 -4.08 5.88 17.67
N TYR A 75 -4.44 5.01 16.74
CA TYR A 75 -5.17 3.77 17.00
C TYR A 75 -4.39 2.52 16.60
N LEU A 76 -3.12 2.70 16.24
CA LEU A 76 -2.20 1.59 16.04
C LEU A 76 -1.95 0.88 17.37
N LYS A 77 -1.85 -0.44 17.36
CA LYS A 77 -1.47 -1.19 18.57
C LYS A 77 -0.07 -0.80 19.02
N LYS A 78 0.21 -0.99 20.31
CA LYS A 78 1.46 -0.57 20.95
C LYS A 78 2.70 -1.30 20.39
N ASP A 79 2.49 -2.52 19.91
CA ASP A 79 3.46 -3.38 19.23
C ASP A 79 3.20 -3.45 17.71
N GLY A 80 2.47 -2.48 17.19
CA GLY A 80 2.09 -2.40 15.78
C GLY A 80 3.23 -1.93 14.88
N HIS A 81 2.97 -1.93 13.57
CA HIS A 81 3.96 -1.60 12.56
C HIS A 81 3.51 -0.43 11.68
N ILE A 82 4.47 0.41 11.32
CA ILE A 82 4.28 1.53 10.38
C ILE A 82 5.12 1.22 9.15
N VAL A 83 4.50 1.22 7.97
CA VAL A 83 5.15 0.98 6.67
C VAL A 83 4.92 2.20 5.79
N LEU A 84 5.99 2.86 5.36
CA LEU A 84 5.93 4.13 4.64
C LEU A 84 6.77 4.09 3.37
N ASN A 85 6.29 4.79 2.33
CA ASN A 85 7.10 5.06 1.15
C ASN A 85 8.20 6.08 1.48
N GLY A 86 9.44 5.62 1.52
CA GLY A 86 10.61 6.43 1.83
C GLY A 86 11.05 7.36 0.70
N ASP A 87 10.52 7.19 -0.51
CA ASP A 87 10.79 8.09 -1.65
C ASP A 87 9.77 9.24 -1.72
N ASP A 88 8.72 9.21 -0.90
CA ASP A 88 7.80 10.33 -0.74
C ASP A 88 8.42 11.36 0.20
N ASP A 89 8.59 12.60 -0.29
CA ASP A 89 9.26 13.71 0.41
C ASP A 89 8.59 14.10 1.73
N LYS A 90 7.33 13.76 1.93
CA LYS A 90 6.60 14.00 3.17
C LYS A 90 6.68 12.80 4.11
N LEU A 91 6.47 11.58 3.61
CA LEU A 91 6.52 10.38 4.45
C LEU A 91 7.92 10.10 5.00
N CYS A 92 8.98 10.39 4.24
CA CYS A 92 10.35 10.21 4.72
C CYS A 92 10.71 11.11 5.91
N THR A 93 9.91 12.13 6.23
CA THR A 93 10.11 12.99 7.41
C THR A 93 9.62 12.34 8.71
N VAL A 94 8.75 11.34 8.63
CA VAL A 94 8.21 10.60 9.80
C VAL A 94 9.27 9.61 10.28
N LYS A 95 9.98 9.95 11.36
CA LYS A 95 11.07 9.12 11.87
C LYS A 95 10.63 8.09 12.91
N GLU A 96 9.61 8.43 13.68
CA GLU A 96 9.11 7.61 14.78
C GLU A 96 7.72 8.09 15.20
N TYR A 97 6.90 7.18 15.71
CA TYR A 97 5.66 7.49 16.41
C TYR A 97 5.55 6.62 17.67
N GLU A 98 5.55 7.24 18.87
CA GLU A 98 5.44 6.56 20.18
C GLU A 98 6.40 5.36 20.35
N GLY A 99 7.64 5.48 19.87
CA GLY A 99 8.65 4.42 19.93
C GLY A 99 8.63 3.45 18.74
N ILE A 100 7.63 3.54 17.86
CA ILE A 100 7.54 2.71 16.66
C ILE A 100 8.29 3.41 15.52
N LYS A 101 9.36 2.79 15.03
CA LYS A 101 10.10 3.25 13.85
C LYS A 101 9.44 2.68 12.59
N PRO A 102 9.19 3.52 11.58
CA PRO A 102 8.68 3.04 10.30
C PRO A 102 9.65 2.10 9.58
N VAL A 103 9.12 1.09 8.92
CA VAL A 103 9.79 0.35 7.85
C VAL A 103 9.60 1.15 6.56
N PHE A 104 10.69 1.57 5.94
CA PHE A 104 10.65 2.32 4.70
C PHE A 104 10.83 1.43 3.49
N PHE A 105 9.95 1.59 2.50
CA PHE A 105 10.13 1.00 1.18
C PHE A 105 10.33 2.09 0.13
N GLY A 106 11.03 1.76 -0.95
CA GLY A 106 11.29 2.71 -2.05
C GLY A 106 12.15 2.10 -3.14
N MET A 107 12.63 2.94 -4.06
CA MET A 107 13.47 2.50 -5.17
C MET A 107 14.95 2.77 -4.93
N GLU A 108 15.29 3.49 -3.86
CA GLU A 108 16.67 3.76 -3.50
C GLU A 108 17.17 2.73 -2.48
N SER A 109 18.43 2.33 -2.60
CA SER A 109 19.04 1.25 -1.80
C SER A 109 19.27 1.58 -0.33
N ASP A 110 18.95 2.79 0.10
CA ASP A 110 18.98 3.23 1.50
C ASP A 110 17.70 2.90 2.28
N LYS A 111 16.72 2.27 1.63
CA LYS A 111 15.47 1.84 2.26
C LYS A 111 15.58 0.42 2.80
N ASP A 112 14.73 0.09 3.79
CA ASP A 112 14.67 -1.26 4.37
C ASP A 112 14.26 -2.31 3.33
N ILE A 113 13.39 -1.91 2.41
CA ILE A 113 12.94 -2.72 1.26
C ILE A 113 12.99 -1.86 0.02
N TYR A 114 13.74 -2.31 -0.99
CA TYR A 114 13.89 -1.53 -2.22
C TYR A 114 13.89 -2.42 -3.47
N ALA A 115 13.72 -1.79 -4.64
CA ALA A 115 13.77 -2.50 -5.91
C ALA A 115 14.74 -1.84 -6.88
N ASP A 116 15.50 -2.69 -7.57
CA ASP A 116 16.33 -2.32 -8.73
C ASP A 116 16.00 -3.19 -9.95
N GLU A 117 16.80 -3.10 -11.01
CA GLU A 117 16.61 -3.85 -12.27
C GLU A 117 15.16 -3.75 -12.80
N ILE A 118 14.55 -2.57 -12.66
CA ILE A 118 13.15 -2.35 -13.02
C ILE A 118 12.99 -2.24 -14.53
N VAL A 119 12.23 -3.18 -15.11
CA VAL A 119 11.98 -3.27 -16.55
C VAL A 119 10.46 -3.21 -16.81
N SER A 120 10.05 -2.32 -17.72
CA SER A 120 8.66 -2.30 -18.20
C SER A 120 8.47 -3.33 -19.30
N ARG A 121 7.43 -4.15 -19.17
CA ARG A 121 6.98 -5.09 -20.19
C ARG A 121 5.75 -4.57 -20.96
N GLY A 122 5.60 -3.25 -20.97
CA GLY A 122 4.41 -2.59 -21.55
C GLY A 122 3.14 -2.97 -20.78
N LEU A 123 2.08 -3.31 -21.49
CA LEU A 123 0.80 -3.71 -20.87
C LEU A 123 0.87 -5.03 -20.08
N LYS A 124 1.92 -5.84 -20.30
CA LYS A 124 2.13 -7.10 -19.56
C LYS A 124 2.68 -6.89 -18.15
N GLY A 125 2.90 -5.64 -17.74
CA GLY A 125 3.34 -5.32 -16.39
C GLY A 125 4.80 -4.90 -16.27
N MET A 126 5.37 -5.18 -15.12
CA MET A 126 6.74 -4.80 -14.74
C MET A 126 7.52 -6.05 -14.29
N THR A 127 8.82 -6.03 -14.46
CA THR A 127 9.74 -6.97 -13.80
C THR A 127 10.69 -6.15 -12.94
N CYS A 128 11.01 -6.61 -11.75
CA CYS A 128 12.01 -5.98 -10.89
C CYS A 128 12.67 -7.01 -9.97
N ARG A 129 13.82 -6.62 -9.41
CA ARG A 129 14.43 -7.33 -8.29
C ARG A 129 14.11 -6.57 -7.00
N ILE A 130 13.52 -7.26 -6.03
CA ILE A 130 13.19 -6.71 -4.70
C ILE A 130 14.22 -7.20 -3.69
N HIS A 131 14.76 -6.27 -2.90
CA HIS A 131 15.74 -6.51 -1.86
C HIS A 131 15.10 -6.34 -0.47
N VAL A 132 15.42 -7.26 0.43
CA VAL A 132 14.97 -7.31 1.82
C VAL A 132 16.15 -7.67 2.71
N GLY A 133 16.83 -6.68 3.28
CA GLY A 133 18.11 -6.90 3.98
C GLY A 133 19.16 -7.47 3.04
N GLU A 134 19.73 -8.63 3.37
CA GLU A 134 20.73 -9.32 2.54
C GLU A 134 20.13 -10.26 1.49
N GLU A 135 18.82 -10.50 1.54
CA GLU A 135 18.11 -11.37 0.62
C GLU A 135 17.51 -10.56 -0.55
N SER A 136 17.31 -11.22 -1.69
CA SER A 136 16.60 -10.61 -2.83
C SER A 136 15.89 -11.66 -3.66
N PHE A 137 14.89 -11.24 -4.42
CA PHE A 137 14.21 -12.06 -5.40
C PHE A 137 13.76 -11.23 -6.60
N THR A 138 13.77 -11.85 -7.77
CA THR A 138 13.19 -11.24 -8.97
C THR A 138 11.74 -11.67 -9.11
N THR A 139 10.87 -10.74 -9.46
CA THR A 139 9.43 -10.97 -9.60
C THR A 139 8.86 -10.25 -10.81
N ASP A 140 7.81 -10.83 -11.36
CA ASP A 140 6.95 -10.24 -12.37
C ASP A 140 5.68 -9.68 -11.71
N ILE A 141 5.41 -8.41 -11.97
CA ILE A 141 4.19 -7.74 -11.52
C ILE A 141 3.26 -7.67 -12.73
N PRO A 142 2.11 -8.36 -12.74
CA PRO A 142 1.26 -8.48 -13.93
C PRO A 142 0.44 -7.23 -14.25
N MET A 143 0.76 -6.09 -13.64
CA MET A 143 0.14 -4.80 -13.90
C MET A 143 1.18 -3.76 -14.32
N PRO A 144 0.90 -2.92 -15.34
CA PRO A 144 1.83 -1.94 -15.83
C PRO A 144 1.94 -0.71 -14.92
N GLY A 145 3.07 -0.04 -15.04
CA GLY A 145 3.34 1.22 -14.37
C GLY A 145 4.27 1.10 -13.16
N ARG A 146 5.16 2.08 -13.06
CA ARG A 146 6.17 2.13 -12.00
C ARG A 146 5.56 2.18 -10.59
N HIS A 147 4.36 2.74 -10.44
CA HIS A 147 3.63 2.75 -9.18
C HIS A 147 3.29 1.35 -8.67
N MET A 148 3.14 0.36 -9.56
CA MET A 148 2.91 -1.03 -9.16
C MET A 148 4.14 -1.67 -8.51
N VAL A 149 5.35 -1.20 -8.84
CA VAL A 149 6.56 -1.61 -8.12
C VAL A 149 6.51 -1.12 -6.67
N TYR A 150 6.10 0.14 -6.41
CA TYR A 150 5.90 0.64 -5.04
C TYR A 150 4.86 -0.17 -4.28
N ASN A 151 3.77 -0.58 -4.93
CA ASN A 151 2.76 -1.43 -4.31
C ASN A 151 3.32 -2.82 -3.96
N ALA A 152 4.14 -3.41 -4.84
CA ALA A 152 4.82 -4.68 -4.57
C ALA A 152 5.83 -4.57 -3.41
N LEU A 153 6.55 -3.45 -3.31
CA LEU A 153 7.45 -3.17 -2.18
C LEU A 153 6.69 -3.05 -0.87
N ALA A 154 5.57 -2.31 -0.86
CA ALA A 154 4.71 -2.20 0.32
C ALA A 154 4.15 -3.56 0.74
N ALA A 155 3.67 -4.38 -0.22
CA ALA A 155 3.20 -5.74 0.03
C ALA A 155 4.31 -6.64 0.58
N THR A 156 5.54 -6.50 0.06
CA THR A 156 6.72 -7.22 0.56
C THR A 156 7.02 -6.85 2.02
N ALA A 157 6.97 -5.56 2.36
CA ALA A 157 7.16 -5.09 3.74
C ALA A 157 6.15 -5.73 4.69
N VAL A 158 4.88 -5.69 4.34
CA VAL A 158 3.81 -6.28 5.15
C VAL A 158 3.97 -7.80 5.23
N GLY A 159 4.22 -8.48 4.11
CA GLY A 159 4.43 -9.93 4.08
C GLY A 159 5.56 -10.37 5.02
N ARG A 160 6.68 -9.63 5.05
CA ARG A 160 7.80 -9.92 5.97
C ARG A 160 7.45 -9.67 7.43
N ILE A 161 6.69 -8.63 7.74
CA ILE A 161 6.19 -8.36 9.10
C ILE A 161 5.35 -9.54 9.62
N TYR A 162 4.53 -10.14 8.76
CA TYR A 162 3.70 -11.30 9.11
C TYR A 162 4.38 -12.66 8.88
N GLY A 163 5.69 -12.68 8.64
CA GLY A 163 6.49 -13.91 8.61
C GLY A 163 6.38 -14.72 7.32
N LEU A 164 5.87 -14.14 6.24
CA LEU A 164 5.87 -14.80 4.94
C LEU A 164 7.29 -14.98 4.40
N THR A 165 7.54 -16.11 3.77
CA THR A 165 8.78 -16.34 3.03
C THR A 165 8.84 -15.48 1.76
N LEU A 166 10.03 -15.21 1.22
CA LEU A 166 10.17 -14.47 -0.03
C LEU A 166 9.49 -15.18 -1.20
N GLU A 167 9.45 -16.49 -1.20
CA GLU A 167 8.75 -17.29 -2.21
C GLU A 167 7.23 -17.09 -2.14
N GLN A 168 6.65 -17.07 -0.94
CA GLN A 168 5.21 -16.80 -0.75
C GLN A 168 4.86 -15.39 -1.18
N ILE A 169 5.71 -14.39 -0.85
CA ILE A 169 5.53 -13.00 -1.26
C ILE A 169 5.61 -12.88 -2.78
N ARG A 170 6.65 -13.48 -3.40
CA ARG A 170 6.81 -13.52 -4.85
C ARG A 170 5.57 -14.10 -5.52
N HIS A 171 5.13 -15.26 -5.06
CA HIS A 171 3.94 -15.92 -5.61
C HIS A 171 2.70 -15.02 -5.52
N GLY A 172 2.47 -14.36 -4.37
CA GLY A 172 1.35 -13.42 -4.20
C GLY A 172 1.42 -12.22 -5.15
N ILE A 173 2.62 -11.69 -5.42
CA ILE A 173 2.81 -10.59 -6.37
C ILE A 173 2.55 -11.07 -7.81
N GLU A 174 3.08 -12.22 -8.21
CA GLU A 174 2.98 -12.76 -9.56
C GLU A 174 1.56 -13.23 -9.93
N THR A 175 0.75 -13.59 -8.92
CA THR A 175 -0.64 -14.02 -9.09
C THR A 175 -1.67 -12.90 -8.89
N LEU A 176 -1.22 -11.64 -8.83
CA LEU A 176 -2.11 -10.50 -8.71
C LEU A 176 -3.04 -10.42 -9.92
N GLU A 177 -4.35 -10.37 -9.67
CA GLU A 177 -5.36 -10.16 -10.69
C GLU A 177 -5.87 -8.72 -10.66
N ALA A 178 -6.12 -8.15 -11.85
CA ALA A 178 -6.72 -6.83 -11.96
C ALA A 178 -8.17 -6.87 -11.45
N ILE A 179 -8.53 -5.91 -10.62
CA ILE A 179 -9.92 -5.73 -10.18
C ILE A 179 -10.68 -5.00 -11.30
N SER A 180 -11.93 -5.43 -11.59
CA SER A 180 -12.80 -4.76 -12.55
C SER A 180 -12.90 -3.25 -12.28
N GLY A 181 -12.76 -2.42 -13.31
CA GLY A 181 -12.68 -0.97 -13.17
C GLY A 181 -11.31 -0.44 -12.67
N ARG A 182 -10.27 -1.28 -12.67
CA ARG A 182 -8.90 -0.87 -12.34
C ARG A 182 -7.91 -1.54 -13.27
N PHE A 183 -7.59 -0.85 -14.38
CA PHE A 183 -6.70 -1.36 -15.42
C PHE A 183 -7.04 -2.80 -15.87
N HIS A 184 -8.34 -3.11 -15.93
CA HIS A 184 -8.83 -4.41 -16.36
C HIS A 184 -8.73 -4.52 -17.88
N MET A 185 -7.91 -5.44 -18.38
CA MET A 185 -7.70 -5.66 -19.80
C MET A 185 -8.66 -6.73 -20.32
N ILE A 186 -9.42 -6.36 -21.35
CA ILE A 186 -10.33 -7.26 -22.06
C ILE A 186 -9.79 -7.43 -23.49
N GLU A 187 -9.29 -8.61 -23.77
CA GLU A 187 -8.73 -8.95 -25.08
C GLU A 187 -9.84 -9.48 -25.99
N THR A 188 -9.95 -8.92 -27.18
CA THR A 188 -10.88 -9.36 -28.24
C THR A 188 -10.09 -9.70 -29.50
N ASP A 189 -10.73 -10.34 -30.50
CA ASP A 189 -10.07 -10.70 -31.76
C ASP A 189 -9.49 -9.49 -32.52
N ARG A 190 -9.92 -8.27 -32.22
CA ARG A 190 -9.53 -7.05 -32.96
C ARG A 190 -8.99 -5.93 -32.09
N PHE A 191 -9.32 -5.93 -30.81
CA PHE A 191 -9.03 -4.81 -29.91
C PHE A 191 -8.59 -5.31 -28.54
N LEU A 192 -7.71 -4.54 -27.93
CA LEU A 192 -7.47 -4.59 -26.49
C LEU A 192 -8.23 -3.42 -25.84
N ILE A 193 -9.14 -3.72 -24.95
CA ILE A 193 -9.91 -2.73 -24.18
C ILE A 193 -9.30 -2.64 -22.80
N VAL A 194 -9.00 -1.43 -22.33
CA VAL A 194 -8.58 -1.17 -20.95
C VAL A 194 -9.76 -0.50 -20.24
N ASP A 195 -10.29 -1.19 -19.25
CA ASP A 195 -11.35 -0.70 -18.37
C ASP A 195 -10.69 -0.15 -17.08
N ASP A 196 -10.72 1.18 -16.94
CA ASP A 196 -10.08 1.91 -15.82
C ASP A 196 -10.95 3.12 -15.45
N CYS A 197 -11.80 2.97 -14.42
CA CYS A 197 -12.76 3.99 -13.98
C CYS A 197 -12.76 4.21 -12.44
#